data_7d8abbb17f6c620b982a65a875924322
#
_entry.id   7d8abbb17f6c620b982a65a875924322
#
_cell.length_a   1.000
_cell.length_b   1.000
_cell.length_c   1.000
_cell.angle_alpha   90.00
_cell.angle_beta   90.00
_cell.angle_gamma   90.00
#
_symmetry.space_group_name_H-M   'P 1'
#
loop_
_entity.id
_entity.type
_entity.pdbx_description
1 polymer ?
#
loop_
_entity_poly.entity_id
_entity_poly.type
_entity_poly.pdbx_seq_one_letter_code
_entity_poly.pdbx_strand_id
1 'polypeptide(L)'
;TLKSAMTEPKMLKYLNSQLRRYTTDPNSPIRNEELYEPAAQFLAQTPNIEESIRIKAVRDLKLIALNRKGSKANNFSFKLPNGNIQQLYQLDSPLTLLLFFDPDCHTCGEVIEELKTSESINQSHLKIVAIYPEGDADIWRSYLEKLPQNWINGHDYQLEVLNKELYDLNAMPTLYLLDANKHVLVKDG
;
A
#
# COMPACT_ATOMS: atom_id res chain seq x y z
N THR A 1 -17.41 -21.12 -12.21
CA THR A 1 -17.14 -19.68 -12.35
C THR A 1 -18.12 -18.87 -11.50
N LEU A 2 -17.80 -17.58 -11.18
CA LEU A 2 -18.74 -16.71 -10.44
C LEU A 2 -20.09 -16.56 -11.18
N LYS A 3 -20.07 -16.50 -12.51
CA LYS A 3 -21.29 -16.46 -13.33
C LYS A 3 -22.19 -17.67 -13.08
N SER A 4 -21.62 -18.86 -13.00
CA SER A 4 -22.40 -20.10 -12.75
C SER A 4 -22.97 -20.16 -11.33
N ALA A 5 -22.38 -19.44 -10.38
CA ALA A 5 -22.85 -19.38 -9.00
C ALA A 5 -23.93 -18.32 -8.74
N MET A 6 -24.31 -17.54 -9.74
CA MET A 6 -25.31 -16.47 -9.61
C MET A 6 -26.69 -16.95 -9.13
N THR A 7 -27.05 -18.18 -9.47
CA THR A 7 -28.33 -18.79 -9.03
C THR A 7 -28.32 -19.24 -7.58
N GLU A 8 -27.13 -19.30 -6.96
CA GLU A 8 -26.92 -19.75 -5.59
C GLU A 8 -26.15 -18.72 -4.76
N PRO A 9 -26.82 -17.79 -4.06
CA PRO A 9 -26.16 -16.69 -3.35
C PRO A 9 -25.08 -17.14 -2.34
N LYS A 10 -25.29 -18.26 -1.67
CA LYS A 10 -24.31 -18.81 -0.72
C LYS A 10 -23.03 -19.27 -1.44
N MET A 11 -23.17 -19.93 -2.57
CA MET A 11 -22.05 -20.39 -3.38
C MET A 11 -21.29 -19.20 -3.97
N LEU A 12 -21.99 -18.19 -4.47
CA LEU A 12 -21.38 -16.96 -4.98
C LEU A 12 -20.52 -16.26 -3.91
N LYS A 13 -21.10 -16.12 -2.71
CA LYS A 13 -20.41 -15.50 -1.56
C LYS A 13 -19.17 -16.30 -1.17
N TYR A 14 -19.28 -17.63 -1.11
CA TYR A 14 -18.16 -18.51 -0.81
C TYR A 14 -17.05 -18.40 -1.86
N LEU A 15 -17.35 -18.55 -3.14
CA LEU A 15 -16.37 -18.47 -4.22
C LEU A 15 -15.68 -17.09 -4.27
N ASN A 16 -16.45 -16.01 -4.09
CA ASN A 16 -15.89 -14.66 -4.03
C ASN A 16 -14.95 -14.49 -2.82
N SER A 17 -15.34 -15.02 -1.65
CA SER A 17 -14.50 -14.95 -0.46
C SER A 17 -13.17 -15.69 -0.64
N GLN A 18 -13.21 -16.88 -1.26
CA GLN A 18 -11.99 -17.64 -1.56
C GLN A 18 -11.10 -16.90 -2.56
N LEU A 19 -11.69 -16.40 -3.66
CA LEU A 19 -10.93 -15.64 -4.65
C LEU A 19 -10.26 -14.44 -4.04
N ARG A 20 -10.99 -13.63 -3.25
CA ARG A 20 -10.39 -12.49 -2.53
C ARG A 20 -9.28 -12.95 -1.60
N ARG A 21 -9.50 -13.97 -0.79
CA ARG A 21 -8.50 -14.49 0.14
C ARG A 21 -7.18 -14.82 -0.54
N TYR A 22 -7.22 -15.42 -1.72
CA TYR A 22 -6.00 -15.79 -2.42
C TYR A 22 -5.37 -14.63 -3.20
N THR A 23 -6.15 -13.68 -3.69
CA THR A 23 -5.65 -12.67 -4.63
C THR A 23 -5.48 -11.28 -4.02
N THR A 24 -6.19 -10.96 -2.93
CA THR A 24 -6.15 -9.62 -2.33
C THR A 24 -5.73 -9.59 -0.86
N ASP A 25 -5.64 -10.75 -0.18
CA ASP A 25 -5.18 -10.81 1.20
C ASP A 25 -3.67 -10.50 1.25
N PRO A 26 -3.23 -9.53 2.08
CA PRO A 26 -1.81 -9.19 2.23
C PRO A 26 -0.92 -10.38 2.61
N ASN A 27 -1.46 -11.34 3.36
CA ASN A 27 -0.75 -12.54 3.79
C ASN A 27 -0.77 -13.68 2.77
N SER A 28 -1.38 -13.50 1.61
CA SER A 28 -1.44 -14.54 0.59
C SER A 28 -0.12 -14.63 -0.19
N PRO A 29 0.53 -15.81 -0.26
CA PRO A 29 1.77 -15.97 -1.01
C PRO A 29 1.60 -15.82 -2.53
N ILE A 30 0.35 -15.83 -3.00
CA ILE A 30 -0.01 -15.65 -4.42
C ILE A 30 -0.83 -14.38 -4.64
N ARG A 31 -0.69 -13.39 -3.73
CA ARG A 31 -1.37 -12.10 -3.86
C ARG A 31 -1.12 -11.51 -5.23
N ASN A 32 -2.19 -11.22 -5.93
CA ASN A 32 -2.19 -10.47 -7.18
C ASN A 32 -3.57 -9.85 -7.39
N GLU A 33 -3.71 -8.60 -7.02
CA GLU A 33 -4.98 -7.86 -7.10
C GLU A 33 -5.52 -7.77 -8.52
N GLU A 34 -4.65 -7.77 -9.55
CA GLU A 34 -5.06 -7.71 -10.95
C GLU A 34 -5.83 -8.97 -11.38
N LEU A 35 -5.55 -10.12 -10.74
CA LEU A 35 -6.32 -11.35 -10.98
C LEU A 35 -7.75 -11.27 -10.42
N TYR A 36 -7.97 -10.45 -9.38
CA TYR A 36 -9.31 -10.25 -8.82
C TYR A 36 -10.13 -9.20 -9.57
N GLU A 37 -9.48 -8.26 -10.25
CA GLU A 37 -10.15 -7.13 -10.89
C GLU A 37 -11.33 -7.52 -11.79
N PRO A 38 -11.22 -8.52 -12.71
CA PRO A 38 -12.35 -8.93 -13.55
C PRO A 38 -13.54 -9.48 -12.74
N ALA A 39 -13.26 -10.16 -11.63
CA ALA A 39 -14.29 -10.66 -10.74
C ALA A 39 -14.99 -9.51 -10.00
N ALA A 40 -14.24 -8.56 -9.50
CA ALA A 40 -14.77 -7.37 -8.84
C ALA A 40 -15.62 -6.53 -9.80
N GLN A 41 -15.17 -6.33 -11.05
CA GLN A 41 -15.93 -5.64 -12.09
C GLN A 41 -17.27 -6.36 -12.36
N PHE A 42 -17.25 -7.67 -12.54
CA PHE A 42 -18.44 -8.46 -12.74
C PHE A 42 -19.43 -8.30 -11.57
N LEU A 43 -18.96 -8.41 -10.33
CA LEU A 43 -19.79 -8.29 -9.13
C LEU A 43 -20.36 -6.88 -8.95
N ALA A 44 -19.55 -5.84 -9.21
CA ALA A 44 -19.99 -4.45 -9.10
C ALA A 44 -21.09 -4.09 -10.09
N GLN A 45 -21.08 -4.69 -11.29
CA GLN A 45 -22.00 -4.40 -12.39
C GLN A 45 -23.22 -5.34 -12.45
N THR A 46 -23.21 -6.44 -11.68
CA THR A 46 -24.28 -7.44 -11.73
C THR A 46 -25.56 -6.90 -11.09
N PRO A 47 -26.69 -6.85 -11.82
CA PRO A 47 -27.97 -6.47 -11.24
C PRO A 47 -28.46 -7.53 -10.24
N ASN A 48 -29.23 -7.08 -9.24
CA ASN A 48 -29.87 -7.95 -8.23
C ASN A 48 -28.90 -8.80 -7.38
N ILE A 49 -27.63 -8.44 -7.34
CA ILE A 49 -26.69 -9.05 -6.39
C ILE A 49 -26.90 -8.46 -4.99
N GLU A 50 -26.55 -9.23 -3.95
CA GLU A 50 -26.56 -8.75 -2.57
C GLU A 50 -25.74 -7.44 -2.44
N GLU A 51 -26.35 -6.41 -1.83
CA GLU A 51 -25.74 -5.07 -1.73
C GLU A 51 -24.37 -5.08 -1.07
N SER A 52 -24.19 -5.92 -0.04
CA SER A 52 -22.92 -6.06 0.66
C SER A 52 -21.79 -6.57 -0.24
N ILE A 53 -22.09 -7.44 -1.21
CA ILE A 53 -21.14 -7.96 -2.19
C ILE A 53 -20.77 -6.87 -3.18
N ARG A 54 -21.76 -6.09 -3.67
CA ARG A 54 -21.54 -5.00 -4.61
C ARG A 54 -20.68 -3.91 -4.01
N ILE A 55 -21.02 -3.43 -2.80
CA ILE A 55 -20.26 -2.39 -2.10
C ILE A 55 -18.80 -2.82 -1.93
N LYS A 56 -18.59 -4.07 -1.50
CA LYS A 56 -17.24 -4.62 -1.36
C LYS A 56 -16.47 -4.65 -2.68
N ALA A 57 -17.11 -5.10 -3.75
CA ALA A 57 -16.49 -5.16 -5.07
C ALA A 57 -16.12 -3.76 -5.59
N VAL A 58 -16.98 -2.76 -5.39
CA VAL A 58 -16.69 -1.36 -5.76
C VAL A 58 -15.49 -0.83 -4.96
N ARG A 59 -15.45 -1.11 -3.64
CA ARG A 59 -14.31 -0.70 -2.80
C ARG A 59 -13.02 -1.37 -3.27
N ASP A 60 -13.04 -2.68 -3.52
CA ASP A 60 -11.88 -3.43 -3.98
C ASP A 60 -11.36 -2.86 -5.31
N LEU A 61 -12.24 -2.53 -6.26
CA LEU A 61 -11.85 -1.87 -7.52
C LEU A 61 -11.16 -0.51 -7.29
N LYS A 62 -11.64 0.28 -6.32
CA LYS A 62 -11.00 1.54 -5.95
C LYS A 62 -9.57 1.29 -5.44
N LEU A 63 -9.38 0.32 -4.55
CA LEU A 63 -8.07 -0.01 -3.99
C LEU A 63 -7.10 -0.59 -5.03
N ILE A 64 -7.61 -1.46 -5.93
CA ILE A 64 -6.82 -2.02 -7.05
C ILE A 64 -6.32 -0.90 -7.97
N ALA A 65 -7.18 0.08 -8.28
CA ALA A 65 -6.82 1.20 -9.15
C ALA A 65 -5.85 2.19 -8.48
N LEU A 66 -5.79 2.20 -7.14
CA LEU A 66 -5.01 3.15 -6.36
C LEU A 66 -3.51 2.84 -6.50
N ASN A 67 -2.73 3.81 -6.99
CA ASN A 67 -1.29 3.66 -7.23
C ASN A 67 -0.94 2.37 -7.99
N ARG A 68 -1.70 2.09 -9.04
CA ARG A 68 -1.51 0.90 -9.87
C ARG A 68 -0.14 0.93 -10.55
N LYS A 69 0.45 -0.25 -10.77
CA LYS A 69 1.70 -0.38 -11.55
C LYS A 69 1.59 0.36 -12.89
N GLY A 70 2.59 1.18 -13.18
CA GLY A 70 2.66 2.06 -14.35
C GLY A 70 1.94 3.40 -14.20
N SER A 71 1.08 3.59 -13.17
CA SER A 71 0.50 4.90 -12.87
C SER A 71 1.46 5.75 -12.05
N LYS A 72 1.25 7.07 -12.08
CA LYS A 72 1.99 7.97 -11.18
C LYS A 72 1.43 7.83 -9.76
N ALA A 73 2.31 7.59 -8.78
CA ALA A 73 1.95 7.51 -7.39
C ALA A 73 1.33 8.81 -6.89
N ASN A 74 0.39 8.74 -5.96
CA ASN A 74 -0.20 9.95 -5.38
C ASN A 74 0.84 10.76 -4.61
N ASN A 75 0.86 12.07 -4.85
CA ASN A 75 1.72 12.99 -4.10
C ASN A 75 1.12 13.29 -2.73
N PHE A 76 1.98 13.47 -1.75
CA PHE A 76 1.61 13.94 -0.42
C PHE A 76 2.79 14.65 0.24
N SER A 77 2.50 15.38 1.32
CA SER A 77 3.49 16.12 2.10
C SER A 77 3.78 15.40 3.40
N PHE A 78 5.03 15.40 3.82
CA PHE A 78 5.46 14.82 5.08
C PHE A 78 6.49 15.70 5.77
N LYS A 79 6.56 15.62 7.08
CA LYS A 79 7.47 16.37 7.93
C LYS A 79 8.72 15.55 8.21
N LEU A 80 9.89 16.15 8.03
CA LEU A 80 11.19 15.58 8.36
C LEU A 80 11.55 15.78 9.84
N PRO A 81 12.53 15.03 10.39
CA PRO A 81 12.98 15.19 11.79
C PRO A 81 13.46 16.58 12.14
N ASN A 82 14.04 17.30 11.18
CA ASN A 82 14.48 18.70 11.35
C ASN A 82 13.33 19.73 11.29
N GLY A 83 12.08 19.29 11.12
CA GLY A 83 10.90 20.11 11.07
C GLY A 83 10.53 20.62 9.67
N ASN A 84 11.36 20.43 8.66
CA ASN A 84 11.07 20.83 7.29
C ASN A 84 9.96 19.96 6.69
N ILE A 85 9.18 20.56 5.79
CA ILE A 85 8.13 19.85 5.03
C ILE A 85 8.69 19.52 3.65
N GLN A 86 8.47 18.29 3.21
CA GLN A 86 8.85 17.78 1.91
C GLN A 86 7.66 17.09 1.24
N GLN A 87 7.68 17.03 -0.10
CA GLN A 87 6.69 16.31 -0.87
C GLN A 87 7.34 15.13 -1.60
N LEU A 88 6.59 14.06 -1.80
CA LEU A 88 7.09 12.89 -2.53
C LEU A 88 7.62 13.26 -3.93
N TYR A 89 6.94 14.16 -4.64
CA TYR A 89 7.33 14.57 -6.00
C TYR A 89 8.58 15.44 -6.06
N GLN A 90 8.99 16.04 -4.95
CA GLN A 90 10.20 16.85 -4.86
C GLN A 90 11.47 16.01 -4.64
N LEU A 91 11.32 14.73 -4.40
CA LEU A 91 12.45 13.83 -4.19
C LEU A 91 13.17 13.55 -5.51
N ASP A 92 14.39 14.05 -5.63
CA ASP A 92 15.29 13.70 -6.74
C ASP A 92 15.96 12.36 -6.45
N SER A 93 15.52 11.33 -7.13
CA SER A 93 16.08 9.97 -7.02
C SER A 93 15.71 9.14 -8.23
N PRO A 94 16.66 8.38 -8.82
CA PRO A 94 16.37 7.44 -9.91
C PRO A 94 15.35 6.38 -9.51
N LEU A 95 15.44 5.89 -8.28
CA LEU A 95 14.50 4.93 -7.70
C LEU A 95 14.15 5.37 -6.27
N THR A 96 12.88 5.22 -5.89
CA THR A 96 12.40 5.50 -4.54
C THR A 96 11.66 4.27 -4.02
N LEU A 97 12.11 3.71 -2.90
CA LEU A 97 11.33 2.74 -2.13
C LEU A 97 10.54 3.53 -1.07
N LEU A 98 9.25 3.67 -1.30
CA LEU A 98 8.33 4.27 -0.35
C LEU A 98 7.81 3.17 0.57
N LEU A 99 8.10 3.30 1.85
CA LEU A 99 7.70 2.38 2.93
C LEU A 99 6.78 3.11 3.89
N PHE A 100 5.55 2.64 4.02
CA PHE A 100 4.68 3.01 5.12
C PHE A 100 4.83 2.00 6.23
N PHE A 101 5.02 2.46 7.45
CA PHE A 101 5.27 1.61 8.61
C PHE A 101 4.55 2.12 9.86
N ASP A 102 4.33 1.22 10.80
CA ASP A 102 3.87 1.54 12.15
C ASP A 102 4.94 1.07 13.15
N PRO A 103 5.39 1.95 14.07
CA PRO A 103 6.35 1.59 15.12
C PRO A 103 5.95 0.40 15.99
N ASP A 104 4.66 0.18 16.22
CA ASP A 104 4.12 -0.91 17.01
C ASP A 104 3.87 -2.21 16.21
N CYS A 105 4.11 -2.17 14.91
CA CYS A 105 3.94 -3.32 14.02
C CYS A 105 5.21 -4.18 14.00
N HIS A 106 5.12 -5.43 14.47
CA HIS A 106 6.24 -6.36 14.50
C HIS A 106 6.82 -6.64 13.11
N THR A 107 5.95 -6.93 12.13
CA THR A 107 6.37 -7.20 10.74
C THR A 107 7.06 -5.99 10.10
N CYS A 108 6.65 -4.77 10.45
CA CYS A 108 7.34 -3.55 10.02
C CYS A 108 8.79 -3.52 10.51
N GLY A 109 9.01 -3.91 11.78
CA GLY A 109 10.35 -4.03 12.34
C GLY A 109 11.21 -5.04 11.59
N GLU A 110 10.68 -6.22 11.26
CA GLU A 110 11.38 -7.25 10.50
C GLU A 110 11.78 -6.77 9.09
N VAL A 111 10.85 -6.16 8.36
CA VAL A 111 11.12 -5.60 7.03
C VAL A 111 12.15 -4.47 7.09
N ILE A 112 12.09 -3.60 8.09
CA ILE A 112 13.09 -2.53 8.29
C ILE A 112 14.47 -3.13 8.52
N GLU A 113 14.62 -4.18 9.33
CA GLU A 113 15.90 -4.84 9.56
C GLU A 113 16.42 -5.56 8.29
N GLU A 114 15.54 -6.18 7.52
CA GLU A 114 15.90 -6.79 6.25
C GLU A 114 16.42 -5.73 5.25
N LEU A 115 15.72 -4.62 5.12
CA LEU A 115 16.13 -3.50 4.25
C LEU A 115 17.48 -2.90 4.68
N LYS A 116 17.77 -2.80 5.98
CA LYS A 116 19.06 -2.31 6.51
C LYS A 116 20.23 -3.21 6.14
N THR A 117 20.01 -4.51 6.17
CA THR A 117 21.06 -5.51 5.97
C THR A 117 21.25 -5.93 4.52
N SER A 118 20.33 -5.56 3.62
CA SER A 118 20.37 -5.92 2.21
C SER A 118 21.50 -5.22 1.47
N GLU A 119 22.52 -5.97 1.05
CA GLU A 119 23.63 -5.45 0.26
C GLU A 119 23.16 -4.87 -1.09
N SER A 120 22.20 -5.54 -1.73
CA SER A 120 21.65 -5.09 -3.03
C SER A 120 21.02 -3.72 -2.94
N ILE A 121 20.30 -3.44 -1.85
CA ILE A 121 19.67 -2.14 -1.59
C ILE A 121 20.73 -1.09 -1.28
N ASN A 122 21.69 -1.42 -0.42
CA ASN A 122 22.75 -0.51 -0.01
C ASN A 122 23.71 -0.11 -1.15
N GLN A 123 23.89 -0.97 -2.15
CA GLN A 123 24.71 -0.70 -3.34
C GLN A 123 23.92 -0.03 -4.48
N SER A 124 22.62 0.07 -4.38
CA SER A 124 21.73 0.67 -5.38
C SER A 124 21.65 2.19 -5.25
N HIS A 125 21.27 2.87 -6.33
CA HIS A 125 20.91 4.28 -6.31
C HIS A 125 19.47 4.51 -5.78
N LEU A 126 18.99 3.59 -4.96
CA LEU A 126 17.66 3.61 -4.37
C LEU A 126 17.64 4.53 -3.14
N LYS A 127 16.67 5.46 -3.09
CA LYS A 127 16.34 6.18 -1.86
C LYS A 127 15.18 5.49 -1.15
N ILE A 128 15.39 5.18 0.11
CA ILE A 128 14.31 4.69 0.98
C ILE A 128 13.65 5.88 1.66
N VAL A 129 12.33 5.94 1.56
CA VAL A 129 11.47 6.95 2.17
C VAL A 129 10.53 6.23 3.12
N ALA A 130 10.85 6.26 4.39
CA ALA A 130 10.06 5.62 5.44
C ALA A 130 9.08 6.64 6.03
N ILE A 131 7.79 6.38 5.91
CA ILE A 131 6.71 7.27 6.33
C ILE A 131 5.90 6.62 7.44
N TYR A 132 5.77 7.34 8.55
CA TYR A 132 4.75 7.05 9.57
C TYR A 132 3.48 7.84 9.22
N PRO A 133 2.38 7.13 8.86
CA PRO A 133 1.18 7.78 8.32
C PRO A 133 0.18 8.24 9.39
N GLU A 134 0.42 7.94 10.67
CA GLU A 134 -0.47 8.29 11.76
C GLU A 134 -0.07 9.59 12.48
N GLY A 135 -1.01 10.15 13.27
CA GLY A 135 -0.89 11.52 13.78
C GLY A 135 0.05 11.71 14.99
N ASP A 136 0.50 10.65 15.65
CA ASP A 136 1.29 10.79 16.89
C ASP A 136 2.77 11.06 16.59
N ALA A 137 3.15 12.33 16.66
CA ALA A 137 4.51 12.77 16.41
C ALA A 137 5.52 12.27 17.46
N ASP A 138 5.09 11.96 18.69
CA ASP A 138 5.99 11.53 19.76
C ASP A 138 6.34 10.05 19.58
N ILE A 139 5.37 9.22 19.17
CA ILE A 139 5.60 7.83 18.75
C ILE A 139 6.61 7.80 17.60
N TRP A 140 6.37 8.58 16.54
CA TRP A 140 7.30 8.67 15.42
C TRP A 140 8.70 9.09 15.84
N ARG A 141 8.83 10.15 16.65
CA ARG A 141 10.14 10.64 17.13
C ARG A 141 10.90 9.60 17.94
N SER A 142 10.21 8.87 18.80
CA SER A 142 10.82 7.82 19.61
C SER A 142 11.38 6.66 18.77
N TYR A 143 10.83 6.46 17.58
CA TYR A 143 11.24 5.39 16.67
C TYR A 143 12.40 5.78 15.73
N LEU A 144 12.69 7.09 15.59
CA LEU A 144 13.74 7.58 14.67
C LEU A 144 15.12 6.98 14.91
N GLU A 145 15.46 6.69 16.16
CA GLU A 145 16.75 6.05 16.53
C GLU A 145 16.90 4.63 15.94
N LYS A 146 15.79 3.96 15.64
CA LYS A 146 15.77 2.63 15.04
C LYS A 146 15.87 2.67 13.52
N LEU A 147 15.65 3.83 12.90
CA LEU A 147 15.70 4.00 11.45
C LEU A 147 17.08 4.48 10.99
N PRO A 148 17.59 4.00 9.85
CA PRO A 148 18.85 4.49 9.29
C PRO A 148 18.81 6.00 9.00
N GLN A 149 19.89 6.69 9.35
CA GLN A 149 19.99 8.13 9.13
C GLN A 149 20.11 8.53 7.65
N ASN A 150 20.56 7.61 6.80
CA ASN A 150 20.64 7.81 5.36
C ASN A 150 19.30 7.60 4.63
N TRP A 151 18.25 7.15 5.34
CA TRP A 151 16.90 7.11 4.83
C TRP A 151 16.22 8.47 4.99
N ILE A 152 15.21 8.74 4.17
CA ILE A 152 14.31 9.87 4.38
C ILE A 152 13.21 9.42 5.33
N ASN A 153 13.28 9.87 6.58
CA ASN A 153 12.33 9.49 7.62
C ASN A 153 11.28 10.59 7.76
N GLY A 154 10.04 10.30 7.38
CA GLY A 154 8.96 11.26 7.33
C GLY A 154 7.77 10.89 8.21
N HIS A 155 7.02 11.92 8.59
CA HIS A 155 5.76 11.82 9.33
C HIS A 155 4.65 12.52 8.54
N ASP A 156 3.55 11.82 8.28
CA ASP A 156 2.35 12.43 7.70
C ASP A 156 1.59 13.24 8.77
N TYR A 157 2.15 14.37 9.12
CA TYR A 157 1.69 15.23 10.22
C TYR A 157 0.28 15.82 10.02
N GLN A 158 -0.28 15.75 8.83
CA GLN A 158 -1.63 16.20 8.48
C GLN A 158 -2.61 15.05 8.26
N LEU A 159 -2.16 13.82 8.40
CA LEU A 159 -2.93 12.61 8.06
C LEU A 159 -3.45 12.66 6.60
N GLU A 160 -2.66 13.25 5.70
CA GLU A 160 -3.06 13.47 4.31
C GLU A 160 -3.29 12.13 3.59
N VAL A 161 -2.41 11.17 3.83
CA VAL A 161 -2.46 9.84 3.22
C VAL A 161 -3.72 9.09 3.64
N LEU A 162 -4.05 9.13 4.93
CA LEU A 162 -5.22 8.44 5.48
C LEU A 162 -6.52 9.15 5.12
N ASN A 163 -6.60 10.47 5.37
CA ASN A 163 -7.84 11.25 5.20
C ASN A 163 -8.29 11.35 3.74
N LYS A 164 -7.34 11.38 2.81
CA LYS A 164 -7.62 11.42 1.37
C LYS A 164 -7.58 10.04 0.72
N GLU A 165 -7.34 8.98 1.50
CA GLU A 165 -7.17 7.61 1.00
C GLU A 165 -6.18 7.55 -0.20
N LEU A 166 -5.00 8.17 -0.05
CA LEU A 166 -4.03 8.28 -1.15
C LEU A 166 -3.31 6.97 -1.43
N TYR A 167 -3.19 6.10 -0.44
CA TYR A 167 -2.54 4.79 -0.51
C TYR A 167 -3.40 3.74 0.19
N ASP A 168 -3.29 2.48 -0.24
CA ASP A 168 -3.91 1.36 0.47
C ASP A 168 -3.02 0.98 1.66
N LEU A 169 -3.43 1.37 2.86
CA LEU A 169 -2.74 1.09 4.11
C LEU A 169 -3.53 0.11 4.99
N ASN A 170 -4.33 -0.79 4.39
CA ASN A 170 -5.07 -1.81 5.14
C ASN A 170 -4.16 -2.86 5.81
N ALA A 171 -2.90 -2.93 5.42
CA ALA A 171 -1.87 -3.75 6.05
C ALA A 171 -0.56 -2.95 6.14
N MET A 172 0.21 -3.20 7.21
CA MET A 172 1.54 -2.63 7.40
C MET A 172 2.56 -3.77 7.56
N PRO A 173 3.77 -3.62 7.02
CA PRO A 173 4.22 -2.49 6.18
C PRO A 173 3.60 -2.52 4.80
N THR A 174 3.49 -1.36 4.13
CA THR A 174 3.12 -1.24 2.72
C THR A 174 4.28 -0.62 1.95
N LEU A 175 4.67 -1.23 0.83
CA LEU A 175 5.82 -0.81 0.03
C LEU A 175 5.43 -0.49 -1.41
N TYR A 176 6.07 0.56 -1.95
CA TYR A 176 5.97 0.92 -3.36
C TYR A 176 7.37 1.20 -3.90
N LEU A 177 7.74 0.57 -5.01
CA LEU A 177 8.93 0.95 -5.76
C LEU A 177 8.52 1.92 -6.87
N LEU A 178 9.15 3.09 -6.89
CA LEU A 178 8.85 4.18 -7.82
C LEU A 178 10.06 4.51 -8.68
N ASP A 179 9.83 4.87 -9.94
CA ASP A 179 10.85 5.43 -10.83
C ASP A 179 11.18 6.91 -10.52
N ALA A 180 12.07 7.51 -11.31
CA ALA A 180 12.47 8.92 -11.18
C ALA A 180 11.28 9.89 -11.32
N ASN A 181 10.28 9.55 -12.13
CA ASN A 181 9.06 10.34 -12.35
C ASN A 181 7.94 10.01 -11.37
N LYS A 182 8.22 9.12 -10.41
CA LYS A 182 7.28 8.61 -9.41
C LYS A 182 6.18 7.73 -10.01
N HIS A 183 6.43 7.05 -11.15
CA HIS A 183 5.55 5.97 -11.59
C HIS A 183 5.82 4.70 -10.78
N VAL A 184 4.76 4.00 -10.45
CA VAL A 184 4.81 2.77 -9.68
C VAL A 184 5.38 1.64 -10.53
N LEU A 185 6.54 1.12 -10.15
CA LEU A 185 7.17 -0.06 -10.76
C LEU A 185 6.67 -1.34 -10.10
N VAL A 186 6.58 -1.32 -8.76
CA VAL A 186 6.05 -2.40 -7.95
C VAL A 186 5.11 -1.79 -6.91
N LYS A 187 3.92 -2.37 -6.81
CA LYS A 187 2.98 -2.17 -5.72
C LYS A 187 2.98 -3.46 -4.93
N ASP A 188 3.47 -3.37 -3.72
CA ASP A 188 3.38 -4.44 -2.76
C ASP A 188 2.59 -3.94 -1.56
N GLY A 189 1.85 -4.80 -1.04
CA GLY A 189 1.19 -4.58 0.20
C GLY A 189 1.61 -5.62 1.16
#